data_d0b6be2108ec4ad892191c5f28706755
#
_entry.id   d0b6be2108ec4ad892191c5f28706755
#
_cell.length_a   1.000
_cell.length_b   1.000
_cell.length_c   1.000
_cell.angle_alpha   90.00
_cell.angle_beta   90.00
_cell.angle_gamma   90.00
#
_symmetry.space_group_name_H-M   'P 1'
#
loop_
_entity.id
_entity.type
_entity.pdbx_description
1 polymer ?
#
loop_
_entity_poly.entity_id
_entity_poly.type
_entity_poly.pdbx_seq_one_letter_code
_entity_poly.pdbx_strand_id
1 'polypeptide(L)'
;MKKLLLLASLVAIVMSFAACNNDDVDVPRFAYDADGRCYQPNAQPISHAEFLKYAERNGWKHVSTYEIDEKGRVMKKGYYEDLEGASSSDYYFEKDSYSYNYFSFPYGIVYSTTSYIYQEDGNRIGYTNRFDDSFFTQFQVLSIDEHELQVVEYLGFRSGENSRDIFGLVTYQKMTDEERESYLHGYNNYKAVELDASFMFKKFGDITEEDFLKEVVGYGWQWGHTWEISEDTTYQPEVTYYANQDETSHYYFEKDVLTRFYRTEEGEFVHSKEPYTLMLEEFPYKLVNEATHDTLYLYFAQNPELSFREVIDMRNGQPVWGFSSYRRMGDKKLQQFREKYSKEVN
;
A
#
# COMPACT_ATOMS: atom_id res chain seq x y z
N MET A 1 -49.62 -7.43 -5.02
CA MET A 1 -49.26 -6.58 -3.86
C MET A 1 -47.85 -6.86 -3.29
N LYS A 2 -47.38 -8.12 -3.13
CA LYS A 2 -46.04 -8.42 -2.64
C LYS A 2 -44.86 -7.86 -3.48
N LYS A 3 -45.00 -7.83 -4.81
CA LYS A 3 -43.97 -7.29 -5.72
C LYS A 3 -43.85 -5.76 -5.69
N LEU A 4 -44.91 -5.06 -5.29
CA LEU A 4 -44.88 -3.59 -5.18
C LEU A 4 -44.17 -3.12 -3.88
N LEU A 5 -44.26 -3.93 -2.82
CA LEU A 5 -43.56 -3.65 -1.54
C LEU A 5 -42.06 -3.88 -1.68
N LEU A 6 -41.59 -4.88 -2.46
CA LEU A 6 -40.18 -5.12 -2.69
C LEU A 6 -39.54 -3.99 -3.53
N LEU A 7 -40.29 -3.46 -4.53
CA LEU A 7 -39.82 -2.31 -5.31
C LEU A 7 -39.75 -1.04 -4.47
N ALA A 8 -40.67 -0.84 -3.52
CA ALA A 8 -40.68 0.31 -2.64
C ALA A 8 -39.54 0.28 -1.63
N SER A 9 -39.15 -0.91 -1.14
CA SER A 9 -37.99 -1.03 -0.23
C SER A 9 -36.67 -0.82 -0.98
N LEU A 10 -36.51 -1.33 -2.19
CA LEU A 10 -35.33 -1.10 -3.03
C LEU A 10 -35.17 0.39 -3.41
N VAL A 11 -36.30 1.05 -3.76
CA VAL A 11 -36.30 2.50 -4.06
C VAL A 11 -36.01 3.33 -2.82
N ALA A 12 -36.45 2.92 -1.64
CA ALA A 12 -36.16 3.63 -0.39
C ALA A 12 -34.66 3.53 0.00
N ILE A 13 -34.01 2.39 -0.25
CA ILE A 13 -32.57 2.23 -0.02
C ILE A 13 -31.77 3.07 -1.02
N VAL A 14 -32.13 3.05 -2.31
CA VAL A 14 -31.48 3.88 -3.33
C VAL A 14 -31.73 5.37 -3.11
N MET A 15 -32.92 5.76 -2.62
CA MET A 15 -33.20 7.17 -2.30
C MET A 15 -32.48 7.68 -1.05
N SER A 16 -32.16 6.81 -0.09
CA SER A 16 -31.36 7.26 1.08
C SER A 16 -29.91 7.57 0.70
N PHE A 17 -29.38 7.00 -0.38
CA PHE A 17 -28.06 7.34 -0.91
C PHE A 17 -28.09 8.48 -1.96
N ALA A 18 -29.21 8.64 -2.71
CA ALA A 18 -29.37 9.73 -3.67
C ALA A 18 -29.73 11.08 -3.02
N ALA A 19 -30.16 11.08 -1.75
CA ALA A 19 -30.49 12.31 -1.00
C ALA A 19 -29.27 13.06 -0.45
N CYS A 20 -28.06 12.53 -0.63
CA CYS A 20 -26.83 13.21 -0.23
C CYS A 20 -26.25 14.18 -1.30
N ASN A 21 -27.04 14.54 -2.31
CA ASN A 21 -26.65 15.52 -3.32
C ASN A 21 -27.12 16.94 -3.00
N ASN A 22 -27.34 17.26 -1.72
CA ASN A 22 -27.51 18.64 -1.30
C ASN A 22 -26.21 19.14 -0.68
N ASP A 23 -25.64 20.15 -1.30
CA ASP A 23 -24.42 20.87 -0.93
C ASP A 23 -24.48 21.60 0.45
N ASP A 24 -25.44 21.27 1.31
CA ASP A 24 -25.80 22.07 2.49
C ASP A 24 -25.88 21.32 3.82
N VAL A 25 -25.22 20.20 4.03
CA VAL A 25 -25.16 19.66 5.41
C VAL A 25 -23.75 19.25 5.77
N ASP A 26 -23.03 20.17 6.35
CA ASP A 26 -21.73 20.03 7.01
C ASP A 26 -21.83 19.24 8.34
N VAL A 27 -22.74 18.25 8.41
CA VAL A 27 -22.95 17.44 9.62
C VAL A 27 -21.95 16.28 9.62
N PRO A 28 -21.13 16.15 10.65
CA PRO A 28 -20.25 15.02 10.81
C PRO A 28 -21.06 13.72 10.85
N ARG A 29 -20.77 12.80 9.94
CA ARG A 29 -21.42 11.47 9.89
C ARG A 29 -20.72 10.48 10.82
N PHE A 30 -19.44 10.70 11.07
CA PHE A 30 -18.56 9.89 11.87
C PHE A 30 -18.03 10.68 13.06
N ALA A 31 -17.60 9.97 14.09
CA ALA A 31 -17.00 10.52 15.30
C ALA A 31 -15.68 9.83 15.58
N TYR A 32 -14.89 10.40 16.47
CA TYR A 32 -13.66 9.81 16.97
C TYR A 32 -13.83 9.55 18.47
N ASP A 33 -13.44 8.36 18.91
CA ASP A 33 -13.43 8.03 20.34
C ASP A 33 -12.20 8.63 21.06
N ALA A 34 -12.07 8.36 22.36
CA ALA A 34 -10.97 8.87 23.16
C ALA A 34 -9.58 8.37 22.71
N ASP A 35 -9.54 7.24 22.02
CA ASP A 35 -8.33 6.63 21.48
C ASP A 35 -8.04 7.07 20.04
N GLY A 36 -8.83 8.01 19.51
CA GLY A 36 -8.71 8.53 18.15
C GLY A 36 -9.23 7.58 17.07
N ARG A 37 -10.04 6.56 17.43
CA ARG A 37 -10.63 5.62 16.48
C ARG A 37 -11.90 6.22 15.87
N CYS A 38 -11.97 6.19 14.53
CA CYS A 38 -13.14 6.67 13.81
C CYS A 38 -14.25 5.62 13.82
N TYR A 39 -15.48 6.07 14.06
CA TYR A 39 -16.65 5.20 14.07
C TYR A 39 -17.93 5.96 13.69
N GLN A 40 -18.96 5.23 13.29
CA GLN A 40 -20.31 5.77 13.11
C GLN A 40 -21.14 5.54 14.38
N PRO A 41 -21.52 6.59 15.15
CA PRO A 41 -22.19 6.45 16.44
C PRO A 41 -23.54 5.75 16.39
N ASN A 42 -24.26 5.90 15.26
CA ASN A 42 -25.62 5.38 15.07
C ASN A 42 -25.66 4.19 14.11
N ALA A 43 -24.56 3.44 13.98
CA ALA A 43 -24.56 2.20 13.19
C ALA A 43 -25.61 1.23 13.74
N GLN A 44 -26.38 0.62 12.83
CA GLN A 44 -27.36 -0.39 13.26
C GLN A 44 -26.61 -1.62 13.81
N PRO A 45 -27.06 -2.19 14.93
CA PRO A 45 -26.43 -3.39 15.47
C PRO A 45 -26.48 -4.55 14.48
N ILE A 46 -25.35 -5.19 14.28
CA ILE A 46 -25.18 -6.40 13.47
C ILE A 46 -24.57 -7.46 14.41
N SER A 47 -25.28 -8.54 14.66
CA SER A 47 -24.72 -9.63 15.47
C SER A 47 -23.62 -10.36 14.73
N HIS A 48 -22.69 -11.01 15.47
CA HIS A 48 -21.65 -11.83 14.85
C HIS A 48 -22.24 -12.93 13.95
N ALA A 49 -23.37 -13.53 14.37
CA ALA A 49 -24.06 -14.53 13.57
C ALA A 49 -24.61 -13.97 12.27
N GLU A 50 -25.14 -12.75 12.28
CA GLU A 50 -25.61 -12.07 11.08
C GLU A 50 -24.46 -11.68 10.16
N PHE A 51 -23.37 -11.16 10.71
CA PHE A 51 -22.15 -10.90 9.94
C PHE A 51 -21.65 -12.18 9.26
N LEU A 52 -21.48 -13.27 10.00
CA LEU A 52 -20.99 -14.55 9.47
C LEU A 52 -21.91 -15.13 8.39
N LYS A 53 -23.21 -14.94 8.50
CA LYS A 53 -24.18 -15.42 7.48
C LYS A 53 -23.80 -14.94 6.07
N TYR A 54 -23.27 -13.73 5.96
CA TYR A 54 -22.90 -13.14 4.67
C TYR A 54 -21.39 -13.14 4.42
N ALA A 55 -20.58 -13.07 5.47
CA ALA A 55 -19.12 -12.94 5.36
C ALA A 55 -18.41 -14.29 5.27
N GLU A 56 -18.86 -15.31 6.06
CA GLU A 56 -18.13 -16.57 6.17
C GLU A 56 -18.05 -17.30 4.83
N ARG A 57 -16.84 -17.70 4.43
CA ARG A 57 -16.49 -18.36 3.17
C ARG A 57 -16.84 -17.57 1.91
N ASN A 58 -16.96 -16.26 2.06
CA ASN A 58 -17.15 -15.36 0.94
C ASN A 58 -15.94 -14.45 0.80
N GLY A 59 -15.58 -14.17 -0.46
CA GLY A 59 -14.60 -13.14 -0.83
C GLY A 59 -15.29 -11.79 -1.04
N TRP A 60 -14.59 -10.73 -0.68
CA TRP A 60 -15.04 -9.36 -0.76
C TRP A 60 -14.00 -8.53 -1.50
N LYS A 61 -14.36 -8.10 -2.71
CA LYS A 61 -13.50 -7.32 -3.59
C LYS A 61 -13.70 -5.84 -3.34
N HIS A 62 -12.61 -5.12 -3.21
CA HIS A 62 -12.64 -3.67 -3.03
C HIS A 62 -13.31 -2.96 -4.21
N VAL A 63 -14.15 -1.98 -3.90
CA VAL A 63 -14.84 -1.13 -4.88
C VAL A 63 -14.42 0.32 -4.75
N SER A 64 -14.47 0.88 -3.53
CA SER A 64 -14.15 2.29 -3.30
C SER A 64 -13.70 2.55 -1.87
N THR A 65 -12.84 3.54 -1.71
CA THR A 65 -12.39 4.06 -0.41
C THR A 65 -12.43 5.58 -0.44
N TYR A 66 -13.07 6.17 0.54
CA TYR A 66 -13.11 7.62 0.76
C TYR A 66 -12.58 7.95 2.15
N GLU A 67 -11.56 8.79 2.23
CA GLU A 67 -11.00 9.22 3.52
C GLU A 67 -12.07 9.93 4.37
N ILE A 68 -12.06 9.68 5.68
CA ILE A 68 -12.84 10.41 6.66
C ILE A 68 -11.94 11.47 7.31
N ASP A 69 -12.31 12.73 7.20
CA ASP A 69 -11.51 13.83 7.75
C ASP A 69 -11.64 13.91 9.31
N GLU A 70 -10.81 14.75 9.91
CA GLU A 70 -10.78 14.95 11.37
C GLU A 70 -12.10 15.47 11.96
N LYS A 71 -12.98 15.96 11.11
CA LYS A 71 -14.33 16.42 11.49
C LYS A 71 -15.40 15.35 11.29
N GLY A 72 -15.01 14.13 10.93
CA GLY A 72 -15.93 13.02 10.68
C GLY A 72 -16.70 13.11 9.36
N ARG A 73 -16.20 13.87 8.38
CA ARG A 73 -16.83 14.04 7.07
C ARG A 73 -16.13 13.14 6.04
N VAL A 74 -16.92 12.55 5.17
CA VAL A 74 -16.38 11.77 4.04
C VAL A 74 -15.86 12.72 2.97
N MET A 75 -14.61 12.53 2.57
CA MET A 75 -14.00 13.31 1.50
C MET A 75 -14.63 12.97 0.15
N LYS A 76 -14.79 13.97 -0.74
CA LYS A 76 -15.39 13.74 -2.07
C LYS A 76 -14.50 12.97 -3.03
N LYS A 77 -13.19 13.01 -2.82
CA LYS A 77 -12.18 12.37 -3.65
C LYS A 77 -11.86 10.99 -3.13
N GLY A 78 -11.78 10.00 -4.00
CA GLY A 78 -11.36 8.65 -3.67
C GLY A 78 -9.94 8.65 -3.08
N TYR A 79 -9.73 7.88 -2.03
CA TYR A 79 -8.47 7.84 -1.29
C TYR A 79 -7.28 7.40 -2.17
N TYR A 80 -7.54 6.48 -3.10
CA TYR A 80 -6.50 5.92 -3.98
C TYR A 80 -6.36 6.67 -5.32
N GLU A 81 -7.19 7.68 -5.62
CA GLU A 81 -7.14 8.39 -6.91
C GLU A 81 -5.80 9.10 -7.18
N ASP A 82 -5.10 9.54 -6.14
CA ASP A 82 -3.78 10.21 -6.24
C ASP A 82 -2.61 9.28 -5.93
N LEU A 83 -2.89 8.04 -5.50
CA LEU A 83 -1.88 7.08 -5.10
C LEU A 83 -1.68 6.06 -6.22
N GLU A 84 -0.86 6.44 -7.23
CA GLU A 84 -0.51 5.53 -8.32
C GLU A 84 0.01 4.20 -7.75
N GLY A 85 -0.61 3.09 -8.13
CA GLY A 85 -0.23 1.74 -7.71
C GLY A 85 -0.64 1.34 -6.29
N ALA A 86 -1.27 2.21 -5.51
CA ALA A 86 -1.88 1.79 -4.27
C ALA A 86 -3.24 1.15 -4.58
N SER A 87 -3.44 -0.08 -4.13
CA SER A 87 -4.72 -0.77 -4.17
C SER A 87 -5.16 -1.09 -2.75
N SER A 88 -6.45 -1.08 -2.53
CA SER A 88 -7.02 -1.66 -1.33
C SER A 88 -6.89 -3.18 -1.36
N SER A 89 -6.95 -3.78 -0.19
CA SER A 89 -6.98 -5.23 -0.03
C SER A 89 -8.34 -5.78 -0.39
N ASP A 90 -8.35 -6.96 -1.01
CA ASP A 90 -9.53 -7.81 -1.03
C ASP A 90 -9.50 -8.72 0.19
N TYR A 91 -10.67 -9.12 0.69
CA TYR A 91 -10.80 -9.92 1.90
C TYR A 91 -11.53 -11.24 1.64
N TYR A 92 -11.13 -12.26 2.40
CA TYR A 92 -11.86 -13.53 2.50
C TYR A 92 -12.03 -13.89 3.96
N PHE A 93 -13.28 -13.99 4.42
CA PHE A 93 -13.59 -14.26 5.82
C PHE A 93 -13.84 -15.73 6.08
N GLU A 94 -13.28 -16.21 7.17
CA GLU A 94 -13.64 -17.46 7.84
C GLU A 94 -14.27 -17.13 9.21
N LYS A 95 -14.66 -18.14 9.96
CA LYS A 95 -15.39 -17.95 11.22
C LYS A 95 -14.67 -17.04 12.22
N ASP A 96 -13.37 -17.23 12.39
CA ASP A 96 -12.56 -16.55 13.42
C ASP A 96 -11.29 -15.91 12.83
N SER A 97 -11.21 -15.82 11.52
CA SER A 97 -10.09 -15.24 10.81
C SER A 97 -10.51 -14.63 9.47
N TYR A 98 -9.71 -13.74 8.96
CA TYR A 98 -9.79 -13.32 7.56
C TYR A 98 -8.42 -13.36 6.92
N SER A 99 -8.39 -13.66 5.64
CA SER A 99 -7.24 -13.41 4.79
C SER A 99 -7.46 -12.15 3.96
N TYR A 100 -6.38 -11.50 3.61
CA TYR A 100 -6.40 -10.35 2.72
C TYR A 100 -5.17 -10.35 1.83
N ASN A 101 -5.32 -9.80 0.65
CA ASN A 101 -4.21 -9.55 -0.25
C ASN A 101 -3.82 -8.08 -0.21
N TYR A 102 -2.57 -7.81 -0.44
CA TYR A 102 -2.07 -6.45 -0.64
C TYR A 102 -0.87 -6.49 -1.56
N PHE A 103 -0.61 -5.39 -2.22
CA PHE A 103 0.60 -5.29 -3.01
C PHE A 103 1.78 -4.99 -2.08
N SER A 104 2.73 -5.89 -2.02
CA SER A 104 3.97 -5.73 -1.26
C SER A 104 5.15 -5.84 -2.19
N PHE A 105 5.91 -4.78 -2.22
CA PHE A 105 7.14 -4.77 -2.97
C PHE A 105 8.25 -5.54 -2.22
N PRO A 106 9.09 -6.35 -2.86
CA PRO A 106 9.12 -6.70 -4.29
C PRO A 106 8.26 -7.92 -4.67
N TYR A 107 7.38 -8.37 -3.80
CA TYR A 107 6.71 -9.67 -3.91
C TYR A 107 5.47 -9.69 -4.81
N GLY A 108 5.02 -8.51 -5.29
CA GLY A 108 3.75 -8.41 -5.99
C GLY A 108 2.57 -8.55 -5.03
N ILE A 109 1.56 -9.32 -5.41
CA ILE A 109 0.42 -9.59 -4.54
C ILE A 109 0.83 -10.63 -3.50
N VAL A 110 0.79 -10.23 -2.24
CA VAL A 110 1.01 -11.10 -1.08
C VAL A 110 -0.30 -11.30 -0.33
N TYR A 111 -0.40 -12.40 0.41
CA TYR A 111 -1.57 -12.73 1.19
C TYR A 111 -1.18 -12.84 2.66
N SER A 112 -2.01 -12.32 3.54
CA SER A 112 -1.86 -12.45 4.97
C SER A 112 -3.14 -12.99 5.58
N THR A 113 -3.02 -13.61 6.75
CA THR A 113 -4.16 -14.10 7.52
C THR A 113 -4.06 -13.56 8.93
N THR A 114 -5.17 -13.05 9.43
CA THR A 114 -5.28 -12.51 10.78
C THR A 114 -6.48 -13.15 11.48
N SER A 115 -6.29 -13.65 12.68
CA SER A 115 -7.42 -13.99 13.56
C SER A 115 -8.07 -12.71 14.04
N TYR A 116 -9.38 -12.69 14.15
CA TYR A 116 -10.11 -11.54 14.62
C TYR A 116 -11.06 -11.85 15.76
N ILE A 117 -11.43 -10.82 16.48
CA ILE A 117 -12.49 -10.81 17.49
C ILE A 117 -13.60 -9.92 16.96
N TYR A 118 -14.83 -10.41 16.99
CA TYR A 118 -16.01 -9.62 16.69
C TYR A 118 -16.61 -9.08 17.99
N GLN A 119 -16.69 -7.76 18.12
CA GLN A 119 -17.38 -7.08 19.23
C GLN A 119 -18.74 -6.61 18.73
N GLU A 120 -19.83 -7.17 19.28
CA GLU A 120 -21.20 -6.78 18.91
C GLU A 120 -21.51 -5.32 19.28
N ASP A 121 -20.90 -4.82 20.35
CA ASP A 121 -20.97 -3.40 20.68
C ASP A 121 -20.19 -2.58 19.63
N GLY A 122 -20.97 -1.90 18.80
CA GLY A 122 -20.47 -1.08 17.69
C GLY A 122 -20.04 -1.85 16.46
N ASN A 123 -20.36 -3.17 16.32
CA ASN A 123 -20.07 -4.00 15.16
C ASN A 123 -18.58 -3.99 14.79
N ARG A 124 -17.69 -4.12 15.77
CA ARG A 124 -16.26 -3.94 15.54
C ARG A 124 -15.55 -5.28 15.30
N ILE A 125 -14.69 -5.28 14.30
CA ILE A 125 -13.76 -6.38 14.00
C ILE A 125 -12.34 -5.88 14.25
N GLY A 126 -11.58 -6.65 15.01
CA GLY A 126 -10.23 -6.27 15.36
C GLY A 126 -9.48 -7.38 16.08
N TYR A 127 -8.40 -7.04 16.72
CA TYR A 127 -7.56 -7.98 17.47
C TYR A 127 -7.05 -7.33 18.75
N THR A 128 -6.67 -8.18 19.70
CA THR A 128 -6.02 -7.72 20.94
C THR A 128 -4.55 -7.45 20.66
N ASN A 129 -4.11 -6.24 20.99
CA ASN A 129 -2.70 -5.86 20.91
C ASN A 129 -1.91 -6.66 21.97
N ARG A 130 -0.93 -7.43 21.53
CA ARG A 130 -0.11 -8.31 22.40
C ARG A 130 0.78 -7.57 23.41
N PHE A 131 0.93 -6.26 23.30
CA PHE A 131 1.82 -5.47 24.15
C PHE A 131 1.11 -4.82 25.33
N ASP A 132 -0.18 -4.50 25.19
CA ASP A 132 -0.93 -3.74 26.20
C ASP A 132 -2.35 -4.27 26.42
N ASP A 133 -2.68 -5.41 25.80
CA ASP A 133 -4.01 -6.06 25.86
C ASP A 133 -5.16 -5.14 25.38
N SER A 134 -4.86 -4.01 24.76
CA SER A 134 -5.88 -3.14 24.16
C SER A 134 -6.52 -3.77 22.93
N PHE A 135 -7.79 -3.47 22.69
CA PHE A 135 -8.47 -3.91 21.49
C PHE A 135 -8.22 -2.91 20.35
N PHE A 136 -7.58 -3.38 19.29
CA PHE A 136 -7.40 -2.60 18.07
C PHE A 136 -8.53 -2.90 17.08
N THR A 137 -9.33 -1.88 16.78
CA THR A 137 -10.39 -1.97 15.76
C THR A 137 -9.79 -1.80 14.37
N GLN A 138 -9.86 -2.84 13.55
CA GLN A 138 -9.51 -2.76 12.12
C GLN A 138 -10.69 -2.27 11.29
N PHE A 139 -11.89 -2.78 11.60
CA PHE A 139 -13.13 -2.43 10.90
C PHE A 139 -14.25 -2.12 11.89
N GLN A 140 -15.13 -1.17 11.52
CA GLN A 140 -16.48 -1.14 12.00
C GLN A 140 -17.42 -1.50 10.84
N VAL A 141 -18.20 -2.56 10.97
CA VAL A 141 -19.16 -2.98 9.96
C VAL A 141 -20.38 -2.07 10.02
N LEU A 142 -20.69 -1.38 8.93
CA LEU A 142 -21.83 -0.49 8.81
C LEU A 142 -23.05 -1.19 8.23
N SER A 143 -22.82 -2.01 7.22
CA SER A 143 -23.83 -2.86 6.57
C SER A 143 -23.16 -4.05 5.90
N ILE A 144 -23.88 -5.16 5.85
CA ILE A 144 -23.52 -6.34 5.07
C ILE A 144 -24.77 -7.04 4.56
N ASP A 145 -24.77 -7.43 3.30
CA ASP A 145 -25.83 -8.23 2.67
C ASP A 145 -25.25 -9.24 1.66
N GLU A 146 -26.08 -9.75 0.77
CA GLU A 146 -25.67 -10.75 -0.24
C GLU A 146 -24.72 -10.17 -1.31
N HIS A 147 -24.59 -8.86 -1.42
CA HIS A 147 -23.89 -8.19 -2.53
C HIS A 147 -22.81 -7.24 -2.07
N GLU A 148 -23.02 -6.54 -0.95
CA GLU A 148 -22.19 -5.43 -0.53
C GLU A 148 -21.83 -5.54 0.96
N LEU A 149 -20.59 -5.16 1.28
CA LEU A 149 -20.08 -4.93 2.63
C LEU A 149 -19.56 -3.50 2.69
N GLN A 150 -20.07 -2.71 3.65
CA GLN A 150 -19.60 -1.36 3.90
C GLN A 150 -19.01 -1.25 5.30
N VAL A 151 -17.83 -0.68 5.41
CA VAL A 151 -17.10 -0.56 6.68
C VAL A 151 -16.47 0.82 6.87
N VAL A 152 -16.22 1.19 8.12
CA VAL A 152 -15.14 2.13 8.46
C VAL A 152 -13.89 1.31 8.69
N GLU A 153 -12.84 1.60 7.94
CA GLU A 153 -11.57 0.86 7.98
C GLU A 153 -10.42 1.77 8.37
N TYR A 154 -9.50 1.23 9.17
CA TYR A 154 -8.20 1.85 9.40
C TYR A 154 -7.31 1.68 8.17
N LEU A 155 -6.94 2.77 7.53
CA LEU A 155 -6.16 2.78 6.28
C LEU A 155 -4.65 2.94 6.53
N GLY A 156 -4.25 3.30 7.74
CA GLY A 156 -2.85 3.50 8.08
C GLY A 156 -2.60 4.80 8.83
N PHE A 157 -1.32 5.16 8.93
CA PHE A 157 -0.85 6.34 9.66
C PHE A 157 -0.22 7.34 8.68
N ARG A 158 -0.64 8.60 8.76
CA ARG A 158 -0.01 9.71 8.04
C ARG A 158 1.02 10.36 8.96
N SER A 159 2.28 10.33 8.55
CA SER A 159 3.37 11.01 9.26
C SER A 159 3.52 12.48 8.82
N GLY A 160 4.09 13.34 9.67
CA GLY A 160 4.36 14.74 9.38
C GLY A 160 3.87 15.68 10.49
N GLU A 161 3.74 16.99 10.17
CA GLU A 161 3.32 18.00 11.15
C GLU A 161 1.91 17.72 11.74
N ASN A 162 1.05 17.04 10.97
CA ASN A 162 -0.29 16.61 11.40
C ASN A 162 -0.36 15.08 11.42
N SER A 163 0.54 14.45 12.17
CA SER A 163 0.56 12.99 12.31
C SER A 163 -0.75 12.46 12.87
N ARG A 164 -1.40 11.53 12.16
CA ARG A 164 -2.65 10.93 12.61
C ARG A 164 -2.94 9.58 11.95
N ASP A 165 -3.77 8.82 12.60
CA ASP A 165 -4.43 7.66 12.00
C ASP A 165 -5.39 8.12 10.89
N ILE A 166 -5.40 7.38 9.79
CA ILE A 166 -6.29 7.60 8.65
C ILE A 166 -7.35 6.53 8.65
N PHE A 167 -8.59 6.96 8.52
CA PHE A 167 -9.74 6.07 8.40
C PHE A 167 -10.49 6.37 7.11
N GLY A 168 -11.13 5.35 6.55
CA GLY A 168 -11.93 5.47 5.34
C GLY A 168 -13.29 4.80 5.47
N LEU A 169 -14.24 5.36 4.75
CA LEU A 169 -15.45 4.66 4.38
C LEU A 169 -15.14 3.79 3.17
N VAL A 170 -15.19 2.48 3.37
CA VAL A 170 -14.80 1.51 2.35
C VAL A 170 -15.99 0.65 1.97
N THR A 171 -16.13 0.44 0.66
CA THR A 171 -17.17 -0.41 0.09
C THR A 171 -16.51 -1.58 -0.62
N TYR A 172 -17.00 -2.76 -0.32
CA TYR A 172 -16.62 -4.02 -0.95
C TYR A 172 -17.85 -4.64 -1.63
N GLN A 173 -17.61 -5.29 -2.74
CA GLN A 173 -18.59 -6.14 -3.44
C GLN A 173 -18.25 -7.61 -3.21
N LYS A 174 -19.25 -8.43 -3.01
CA LYS A 174 -19.07 -9.88 -2.94
C LYS A 174 -18.46 -10.39 -4.24
N MET A 175 -17.41 -11.17 -4.14
CA MET A 175 -16.79 -11.84 -5.27
C MET A 175 -17.75 -12.83 -5.91
N THR A 176 -17.70 -12.95 -7.23
CA THR A 176 -18.28 -14.09 -7.94
C THR A 176 -17.58 -15.38 -7.54
N ASP A 177 -18.15 -16.52 -7.83
CA ASP A 177 -17.52 -17.81 -7.56
C ASP A 177 -16.15 -17.95 -8.27
N GLU A 178 -16.05 -17.45 -9.50
CA GLU A 178 -14.81 -17.46 -10.27
C GLU A 178 -13.72 -16.54 -9.66
N GLU A 179 -14.10 -15.33 -9.23
CA GLU A 179 -13.18 -14.40 -8.55
C GLU A 179 -12.70 -14.97 -7.21
N ARG A 180 -13.62 -15.58 -6.44
CA ARG A 180 -13.30 -16.24 -5.18
C ARG A 180 -12.34 -17.43 -5.37
N GLU A 181 -12.59 -18.28 -6.37
CA GLU A 181 -11.70 -19.40 -6.69
C GLU A 181 -10.31 -18.91 -7.12
N SER A 182 -10.26 -17.84 -7.92
CA SER A 182 -8.99 -17.20 -8.30
C SER A 182 -8.23 -16.66 -7.08
N TYR A 183 -8.94 -15.98 -6.17
CA TYR A 183 -8.37 -15.49 -4.93
C TYR A 183 -7.80 -16.63 -4.06
N LEU A 184 -8.59 -17.68 -3.83
CA LEU A 184 -8.17 -18.84 -3.04
C LEU A 184 -7.01 -19.61 -3.68
N HIS A 185 -6.99 -19.69 -5.01
CA HIS A 185 -5.85 -20.28 -5.72
C HIS A 185 -4.57 -19.47 -5.47
N GLY A 186 -4.62 -18.15 -5.61
CA GLY A 186 -3.51 -17.26 -5.29
C GLY A 186 -3.04 -17.39 -3.85
N TYR A 187 -3.97 -17.38 -2.90
CA TYR A 187 -3.71 -17.55 -1.48
C TYR A 187 -3.04 -18.90 -1.14
N ASN A 188 -3.55 -20.00 -1.68
CA ASN A 188 -2.98 -21.33 -1.44
C ASN A 188 -1.60 -21.49 -2.07
N ASN A 189 -1.39 -20.95 -3.26
CA ASN A 189 -0.07 -20.92 -3.90
C ASN A 189 0.92 -20.10 -3.09
N TYR A 190 0.51 -18.94 -2.58
CA TYR A 190 1.34 -18.10 -1.73
C TYR A 190 1.73 -18.79 -0.43
N LYS A 191 0.79 -19.46 0.25
CA LYS A 191 1.08 -20.26 1.46
C LYS A 191 1.99 -21.45 1.22
N ALA A 192 1.95 -22.04 0.03
CA ALA A 192 2.81 -23.18 -0.33
C ALA A 192 4.28 -22.75 -0.56
N VAL A 193 4.52 -21.47 -0.78
CA VAL A 193 5.87 -20.91 -0.86
C VAL A 193 6.30 -20.57 0.58
N GLU A 194 7.23 -21.33 1.16
CA GLU A 194 7.89 -20.90 2.40
C GLU A 194 8.56 -19.55 2.12
N LEU A 195 8.05 -18.50 2.74
CA LEU A 195 8.63 -17.17 2.72
C LEU A 195 9.83 -17.15 3.66
N ASP A 196 10.90 -17.79 3.25
CA ASP A 196 12.19 -17.54 3.86
C ASP A 196 12.75 -16.18 3.38
N ALA A 197 13.75 -15.68 4.07
CA ALA A 197 14.39 -14.41 3.69
C ALA A 197 14.97 -14.45 2.27
N SER A 198 15.31 -15.62 1.72
CA SER A 198 15.81 -15.78 0.37
C SER A 198 14.76 -15.49 -0.70
N PHE A 199 13.48 -15.50 -0.35
CA PHE A 199 12.41 -15.14 -1.27
C PHE A 199 12.52 -13.69 -1.77
N MET A 200 12.94 -12.76 -0.92
CA MET A 200 13.17 -11.35 -1.29
C MET A 200 14.16 -11.20 -2.44
N PHE A 201 15.07 -12.15 -2.57
CA PHE A 201 16.15 -12.11 -3.55
C PHE A 201 15.94 -13.10 -4.70
N LYS A 202 14.74 -13.71 -4.80
CA LYS A 202 14.39 -14.55 -5.94
C LYS A 202 14.05 -13.69 -7.15
N LYS A 203 14.37 -14.24 -8.29
CA LYS A 203 14.02 -13.67 -9.58
C LYS A 203 12.49 -13.68 -9.79
N PHE A 204 11.89 -12.51 -9.97
CA PHE A 204 10.46 -12.33 -10.23
C PHE A 204 10.11 -12.29 -11.72
N GLY A 205 10.79 -13.04 -12.53
CA GLY A 205 10.68 -13.07 -13.98
C GLY A 205 11.91 -12.53 -14.65
N ASP A 206 11.96 -12.66 -15.95
CA ASP A 206 13.02 -12.07 -16.78
C ASP A 206 12.63 -10.63 -17.09
N ILE A 207 13.51 -9.67 -16.80
CA ILE A 207 13.40 -8.30 -17.28
C ILE A 207 14.18 -8.25 -18.58
N THR A 208 13.53 -7.89 -19.67
CA THR A 208 14.19 -7.60 -20.94
C THR A 208 14.60 -6.11 -21.00
N GLU A 209 15.51 -5.77 -21.92
CA GLU A 209 15.83 -4.37 -22.15
C GLU A 209 14.58 -3.57 -22.59
N GLU A 210 13.70 -4.18 -23.37
CA GLU A 210 12.42 -3.55 -23.78
C GLU A 210 11.52 -3.25 -22.57
N ASP A 211 11.41 -4.21 -21.63
CA ASP A 211 10.65 -4.00 -20.40
C ASP A 211 11.24 -2.89 -19.55
N PHE A 212 12.58 -2.87 -19.38
CA PHE A 212 13.27 -1.82 -18.64
C PHE A 212 13.05 -0.44 -19.29
N LEU A 213 13.22 -0.35 -20.60
CA LEU A 213 12.98 0.90 -21.33
C LEU A 213 11.53 1.39 -21.21
N LYS A 214 10.58 0.49 -21.21
CA LYS A 214 9.15 0.81 -21.11
C LYS A 214 8.73 1.20 -19.68
N GLU A 215 9.18 0.46 -18.68
CA GLU A 215 8.68 0.57 -17.31
C GLU A 215 9.51 1.53 -16.45
N VAL A 216 10.80 1.76 -16.78
CA VAL A 216 11.73 2.53 -15.93
C VAL A 216 12.19 3.82 -16.59
N VAL A 217 12.51 3.80 -17.88
CA VAL A 217 13.07 4.95 -18.59
C VAL A 217 12.00 6.01 -18.87
N GLY A 218 12.38 7.28 -18.70
CA GLY A 218 11.47 8.43 -18.85
C GLY A 218 10.71 8.80 -17.59
N TYR A 219 10.92 8.07 -16.49
CA TYR A 219 10.22 8.30 -15.22
C TYR A 219 11.16 8.71 -14.10
N GLY A 220 10.63 9.51 -13.18
CA GLY A 220 11.26 9.80 -11.89
C GLY A 220 10.89 8.75 -10.85
N TRP A 221 11.85 8.41 -10.00
CA TRP A 221 11.73 7.39 -8.96
C TRP A 221 12.10 7.98 -7.60
N GLN A 222 11.09 8.12 -6.76
CA GLN A 222 11.26 8.62 -5.41
C GLN A 222 11.57 7.45 -4.47
N TRP A 223 12.60 7.61 -3.65
CA TRP A 223 12.88 6.69 -2.56
C TRP A 223 11.65 6.51 -1.64
N GLY A 224 11.35 5.27 -1.31
CA GLY A 224 10.28 4.88 -0.41
C GLY A 224 10.81 4.42 0.94
N HIS A 225 11.63 3.38 0.94
CA HIS A 225 12.26 2.84 2.16
C HIS A 225 13.48 1.99 1.80
N THR A 226 14.35 1.76 2.80
CA THR A 226 15.51 0.89 2.68
C THR A 226 15.59 -0.03 3.91
N TRP A 227 15.88 -1.30 3.68
CA TRP A 227 16.23 -2.25 4.72
C TRP A 227 17.72 -2.56 4.62
N GLU A 228 18.41 -2.56 5.77
CA GLU A 228 19.77 -3.08 5.83
C GLU A 228 19.72 -4.60 5.64
N ILE A 229 20.65 -5.13 4.85
CA ILE A 229 20.79 -6.56 4.58
C ILE A 229 22.24 -6.98 4.85
N SER A 230 22.42 -8.24 5.25
CA SER A 230 23.76 -8.81 5.41
C SER A 230 24.42 -9.07 4.04
N GLU A 231 25.74 -9.30 4.02
CA GLU A 231 26.50 -9.59 2.80
C GLU A 231 25.99 -10.85 2.07
N ASP A 232 25.56 -11.85 2.82
CA ASP A 232 24.98 -13.09 2.29
C ASP A 232 23.52 -12.97 1.86
N THR A 233 23.02 -11.72 1.80
CA THR A 233 21.63 -11.38 1.47
C THR A 233 20.59 -11.92 2.46
N THR A 234 20.99 -12.30 3.67
CA THR A 234 20.04 -12.69 4.71
C THR A 234 19.33 -11.45 5.24
N TYR A 235 18.01 -11.45 5.14
CA TYR A 235 17.17 -10.38 5.65
C TYR A 235 17.28 -10.26 7.17
N GLN A 236 17.57 -9.06 7.65
CA GLN A 236 17.57 -8.74 9.07
C GLN A 236 16.33 -7.89 9.36
N PRO A 237 15.17 -8.50 9.70
CA PRO A 237 13.89 -7.79 9.82
C PRO A 237 13.87 -6.75 10.94
N GLU A 238 14.86 -6.79 11.83
CA GLU A 238 14.97 -5.89 12.99
C GLU A 238 15.69 -4.58 12.68
N VAL A 239 16.33 -4.48 11.52
CA VAL A 239 17.12 -3.31 11.15
C VAL A 239 16.50 -2.63 9.94
N THR A 240 15.42 -1.89 10.16
CA THR A 240 14.93 -0.95 9.15
C THR A 240 15.78 0.30 9.17
N TYR A 241 16.46 0.57 8.07
CA TYR A 241 17.21 1.81 7.93
C TYR A 241 16.26 2.94 7.56
N TYR A 242 15.90 3.76 8.52
CA TYR A 242 15.13 4.99 8.30
C TYR A 242 16.10 6.11 7.94
N ALA A 243 16.44 6.23 6.68
CA ALA A 243 17.00 7.48 6.23
C ALA A 243 15.87 8.53 6.16
N ASN A 244 16.20 9.77 6.55
CA ASN A 244 15.34 10.90 6.21
C ASN A 244 15.23 10.97 4.69
N GLN A 245 14.03 11.24 4.15
CA GLN A 245 13.83 11.37 2.69
C GLN A 245 14.83 12.35 2.04
N ASP A 246 15.27 13.38 2.77
CA ASP A 246 16.23 14.36 2.30
C ASP A 246 17.70 13.85 2.34
N GLU A 247 17.97 12.70 2.94
CA GLU A 247 19.29 12.06 3.03
C GLU A 247 19.47 10.91 2.06
N THR A 248 18.42 10.59 1.30
CA THR A 248 18.42 9.51 0.32
C THR A 248 18.52 10.03 -1.09
N SER A 249 18.99 9.17 -1.98
CA SER A 249 18.98 9.46 -3.40
C SER A 249 17.64 9.17 -4.04
N HIS A 250 17.27 9.96 -5.04
CA HIS A 250 16.13 9.72 -5.91
C HIS A 250 16.63 9.70 -7.34
N TYR A 251 15.94 9.05 -8.25
CA TYR A 251 16.45 8.80 -9.59
C TYR A 251 15.50 9.26 -10.69
N TYR A 252 16.10 9.63 -11.84
CA TYR A 252 15.39 9.77 -13.11
C TYR A 252 16.21 9.07 -14.18
N PHE A 253 15.62 8.12 -14.89
CA PHE A 253 16.31 7.33 -15.90
C PHE A 253 16.03 7.86 -17.29
N GLU A 254 17.09 8.14 -18.03
CA GLU A 254 17.12 8.21 -19.49
C GLU A 254 17.75 6.93 -20.03
N LYS A 255 17.77 6.73 -21.33
CA LYS A 255 18.20 5.44 -21.90
C LYS A 255 19.57 4.97 -21.40
N ASP A 256 20.55 5.88 -21.36
CA ASP A 256 21.95 5.57 -21.05
C ASP A 256 22.51 6.49 -19.95
N VAL A 257 21.62 7.28 -19.31
CA VAL A 257 22.00 8.25 -18.29
C VAL A 257 21.03 8.21 -17.12
N LEU A 258 21.58 8.09 -15.93
CA LEU A 258 20.87 8.20 -14.67
C LEU A 258 21.07 9.59 -14.09
N THR A 259 19.99 10.32 -13.86
CA THR A 259 20.05 11.53 -13.03
C THR A 259 19.76 11.12 -11.59
N ARG A 260 20.72 11.38 -10.71
CA ARG A 260 20.60 11.17 -9.28
C ARG A 260 20.33 12.49 -8.58
N PHE A 261 19.27 12.57 -7.80
CA PHE A 261 18.92 13.71 -6.96
C PHE A 261 19.25 13.37 -5.52
N TYR A 262 20.08 14.19 -4.86
CA TYR A 262 20.51 13.93 -3.49
C TYR A 262 20.87 15.20 -2.74
N ARG A 263 21.08 15.08 -1.43
CA ARG A 263 21.58 16.17 -0.58
C ARG A 263 23.03 15.91 -0.25
N THR A 264 23.89 16.93 -0.40
CA THR A 264 25.31 16.84 -0.02
C THR A 264 25.50 16.85 1.51
N GLU A 265 26.68 16.51 1.98
CA GLU A 265 27.04 16.61 3.40
C GLU A 265 26.91 18.05 3.92
N GLU A 266 27.13 19.06 3.07
CA GLU A 266 26.96 20.48 3.39
C GLU A 266 25.47 20.90 3.42
N GLY A 267 24.57 19.99 3.07
CA GLY A 267 23.13 20.21 3.11
C GLY A 267 22.52 20.81 1.85
N GLU A 268 23.28 20.91 0.76
CA GLU A 268 22.77 21.41 -0.52
C GLU A 268 22.00 20.33 -1.28
N PHE A 269 20.89 20.70 -1.93
CA PHE A 269 20.13 19.84 -2.83
C PHE A 269 20.68 19.94 -4.24
N VAL A 270 21.22 18.85 -4.74
CA VAL A 270 21.93 18.79 -6.03
C VAL A 270 21.49 17.61 -6.88
N HIS A 271 21.81 17.63 -8.15
CA HIS A 271 21.74 16.45 -9.00
C HIS A 271 23.04 16.20 -9.75
N SER A 272 23.33 14.94 -10.00
CA SER A 272 24.38 14.49 -10.91
C SER A 272 23.79 13.74 -12.09
N LYS A 273 24.51 13.73 -13.23
CA LYS A 273 24.19 12.90 -14.38
C LYS A 273 25.27 11.85 -14.56
N GLU A 274 24.88 10.62 -14.46
CA GLU A 274 25.77 9.48 -14.40
C GLU A 274 25.48 8.55 -15.58
N PRO A 275 26.42 8.36 -16.50
CA PRO A 275 26.26 7.36 -17.56
C PRO A 275 26.25 5.96 -16.94
N TYR A 276 25.36 5.08 -17.39
CA TYR A 276 25.29 3.71 -16.93
C TYR A 276 25.15 2.71 -18.05
N THR A 277 25.64 1.49 -17.79
CA THR A 277 25.39 0.33 -18.63
C THR A 277 24.46 -0.63 -17.91
N LEU A 278 23.38 -1.03 -18.58
CA LEU A 278 22.43 -2.04 -18.11
C LEU A 278 22.93 -3.44 -18.54
N MET A 279 23.08 -4.35 -17.57
CA MET A 279 23.53 -5.73 -17.77
C MET A 279 22.42 -6.68 -17.30
N LEU A 280 21.85 -7.43 -18.23
CA LEU A 280 20.69 -8.32 -17.99
C LEU A 280 21.02 -9.83 -18.16
N GLU A 281 22.30 -10.18 -18.37
CA GLU A 281 22.70 -11.57 -18.64
C GLU A 281 22.55 -12.47 -17.42
N GLU A 282 22.73 -11.91 -16.23
CA GLU A 282 22.72 -12.66 -14.97
C GLU A 282 21.94 -11.91 -13.89
N PHE A 283 21.08 -12.64 -13.19
CA PHE A 283 20.36 -12.10 -12.04
C PHE A 283 21.23 -12.14 -10.75
N PRO A 284 21.24 -11.10 -9.88
CA PRO A 284 20.54 -9.82 -10.07
C PRO A 284 21.10 -9.00 -11.21
N TYR A 285 20.21 -8.34 -11.95
CA TYR A 285 20.60 -7.46 -13.05
C TYR A 285 21.36 -6.26 -12.51
N LYS A 286 22.19 -5.63 -13.34
CA LYS A 286 23.11 -4.59 -12.89
C LYS A 286 22.95 -3.33 -13.72
N LEU A 287 22.94 -2.18 -13.02
CA LEU A 287 23.22 -0.89 -13.63
C LEU A 287 24.60 -0.45 -13.13
N VAL A 288 25.57 -0.42 -14.00
CA VAL A 288 26.95 -0.07 -13.68
C VAL A 288 27.20 1.37 -14.10
N ASN A 289 27.56 2.23 -13.14
CA ASN A 289 28.03 3.58 -13.43
C ASN A 289 29.39 3.49 -14.14
N GLU A 290 29.49 4.03 -15.35
CA GLU A 290 30.70 3.93 -16.17
C GLU A 290 31.87 4.76 -15.61
N ALA A 291 31.59 5.82 -14.86
CA ALA A 291 32.61 6.70 -14.33
C ALA A 291 33.18 6.24 -12.99
N THR A 292 32.31 5.77 -12.08
CA THR A 292 32.71 5.40 -10.70
C THR A 292 32.83 3.89 -10.52
N HIS A 293 32.28 3.09 -11.45
CA HIS A 293 32.11 1.64 -11.37
C HIS A 293 31.18 1.18 -10.21
N ASP A 294 30.44 2.10 -9.61
CA ASP A 294 29.39 1.76 -8.65
C ASP A 294 28.30 0.96 -9.34
N THR A 295 27.75 0.02 -8.61
CA THR A 295 26.75 -0.90 -9.16
C THR A 295 25.48 -0.87 -8.33
N LEU A 296 24.34 -0.56 -8.99
CA LEU A 296 23.03 -0.82 -8.47
C LEU A 296 22.57 -2.21 -8.95
N TYR A 297 22.26 -3.09 -8.02
CA TYR A 297 21.75 -4.43 -8.37
C TYR A 297 20.24 -4.39 -8.46
N LEU A 298 19.72 -4.46 -9.68
CA LEU A 298 18.29 -4.39 -9.98
C LEU A 298 17.64 -5.75 -9.71
N TYR A 299 16.66 -5.74 -8.84
CA TYR A 299 15.86 -6.92 -8.50
C TYR A 299 14.46 -6.89 -9.09
N PHE A 300 13.89 -5.71 -9.22
CA PHE A 300 12.55 -5.54 -9.72
C PHE A 300 12.38 -4.20 -10.43
N ALA A 301 11.65 -4.24 -11.56
CA ALA A 301 11.30 -3.06 -12.34
C ALA A 301 9.93 -3.28 -12.98
N GLN A 302 8.90 -2.84 -12.32
CA GLN A 302 7.53 -2.86 -12.82
C GLN A 302 6.76 -1.68 -12.24
N ASN A 303 6.23 -0.83 -13.11
CA ASN A 303 5.44 0.32 -12.69
C ASN A 303 4.33 -0.12 -11.70
N PRO A 304 4.16 0.54 -10.54
CA PRO A 304 4.80 1.80 -10.13
C PRO A 304 6.07 1.65 -9.27
N GLU A 305 6.71 0.51 -9.24
CA GLU A 305 7.78 0.22 -8.29
C GLU A 305 9.08 -0.26 -8.93
N LEU A 306 10.19 0.10 -8.30
CA LEU A 306 11.56 -0.21 -8.68
C LEU A 306 12.37 -0.54 -7.43
N SER A 307 13.24 -1.55 -7.46
CA SER A 307 14.12 -1.83 -6.33
C SER A 307 15.52 -2.22 -6.70
N PHE A 308 16.41 -1.81 -5.82
CA PHE A 308 17.82 -2.07 -5.90
C PHE A 308 18.38 -2.63 -4.60
N ARG A 309 19.44 -3.44 -4.73
CA ARG A 309 20.45 -3.61 -3.70
C ARG A 309 21.55 -2.61 -3.99
N GLU A 310 21.91 -1.82 -3.01
CA GLU A 310 22.92 -0.76 -3.13
C GLU A 310 23.73 -0.63 -1.83
N VAL A 311 24.90 0.00 -1.91
CA VAL A 311 25.66 0.37 -0.72
C VAL A 311 25.02 1.62 -0.14
N ILE A 312 24.58 1.51 1.13
CA ILE A 312 23.88 2.59 1.84
C ILE A 312 24.75 3.30 2.86
N ASP A 313 25.85 2.69 3.28
CA ASP A 313 26.78 3.23 4.27
C ASP A 313 28.14 2.51 4.18
N MET A 314 29.15 3.05 4.83
CA MET A 314 30.47 2.44 5.03
C MET A 314 30.78 2.36 6.53
N ARG A 315 30.77 1.15 7.11
CA ARG A 315 31.09 0.92 8.51
C ARG A 315 32.42 0.21 8.67
N ASN A 316 33.36 0.86 9.33
CA ASN A 316 34.72 0.32 9.52
C ASN A 316 35.42 -0.07 8.21
N GLY A 317 35.16 0.65 7.11
CA GLY A 317 35.73 0.39 5.80
C GLY A 317 35.07 -0.78 5.05
N GLN A 318 33.98 -1.33 5.58
CA GLN A 318 33.16 -2.36 4.90
C GLN A 318 31.84 -1.74 4.42
N PRO A 319 31.35 -2.12 3.22
CA PRO A 319 30.08 -1.64 2.72
C PRO A 319 28.92 -2.20 3.56
N VAL A 320 27.99 -1.32 3.90
CA VAL A 320 26.68 -1.70 4.44
C VAL A 320 25.71 -1.77 3.26
N TRP A 321 25.13 -2.91 3.09
CA TRP A 321 24.21 -3.14 1.99
C TRP A 321 22.78 -2.84 2.41
N GLY A 322 22.05 -2.18 1.53
CA GLY A 322 20.63 -1.93 1.67
C GLY A 322 19.83 -2.50 0.51
N PHE A 323 18.63 -2.91 0.79
CA PHE A 323 17.62 -3.19 -0.20
C PHE A 323 16.62 -2.03 -0.19
N SER A 324 16.66 -1.23 -1.25
CA SER A 324 15.90 0.01 -1.36
C SER A 324 14.76 -0.13 -2.35
N SER A 325 13.60 0.36 -1.99
CA SER A 325 12.45 0.49 -2.87
C SER A 325 12.18 1.93 -3.26
N TYR A 326 11.74 2.09 -4.48
CA TYR A 326 11.43 3.37 -5.09
C TYR A 326 10.04 3.33 -5.70
N ARG A 327 9.33 4.46 -5.65
CA ARG A 327 8.04 4.63 -6.29
C ARG A 327 8.12 5.63 -7.42
N ARG A 328 7.43 5.35 -8.50
CA ARG A 328 7.31 6.26 -9.63
C ARG A 328 6.71 7.59 -9.20
N MET A 329 7.33 8.67 -9.64
CA MET A 329 6.82 10.03 -9.47
C MET A 329 5.84 10.37 -10.59
N GLY A 330 4.73 10.99 -10.25
CA GLY A 330 3.93 11.69 -11.25
C GLY A 330 4.63 12.95 -11.76
N ASP A 331 4.23 13.45 -12.93
CA ASP A 331 4.89 14.58 -13.62
C ASP A 331 5.04 15.83 -12.74
N LYS A 332 4.00 16.16 -11.98
CA LYS A 332 4.03 17.31 -11.06
C LYS A 332 5.10 17.14 -9.98
N LYS A 333 5.23 15.94 -9.43
CA LYS A 333 6.24 15.64 -8.40
C LYS A 333 7.65 15.68 -8.97
N LEU A 334 7.85 15.09 -10.15
CA LEU A 334 9.13 15.14 -10.86
C LEU A 334 9.55 16.59 -11.16
N GLN A 335 8.62 17.45 -11.56
CA GLN A 335 8.90 18.87 -11.78
C GLN A 335 9.34 19.55 -10.47
N GLN A 336 8.67 19.29 -9.35
CA GLN A 336 9.08 19.83 -8.04
C GLN A 336 10.48 19.33 -7.64
N PHE A 337 10.84 18.09 -7.95
CA PHE A 337 12.19 17.58 -7.71
C PHE A 337 13.22 18.29 -8.56
N ARG A 338 12.98 18.48 -9.84
CA ARG A 338 13.87 19.21 -10.73
C ARG A 338 14.10 20.67 -10.28
N GLU A 339 13.09 21.31 -9.73
CA GLU A 339 13.20 22.66 -9.16
C GLU A 339 14.00 22.65 -7.84
N LYS A 340 13.71 21.70 -6.93
CA LYS A 340 14.39 21.55 -5.65
C LYS A 340 15.89 21.21 -5.81
N TYR A 341 16.21 20.34 -6.76
CA TYR A 341 17.55 19.83 -7.03
C TYR A 341 18.15 20.47 -8.30
N SER A 342 17.94 21.76 -8.49
CA SER A 342 18.32 22.44 -9.75
C SER A 342 19.83 22.63 -9.96
N LYS A 343 20.64 22.51 -8.90
CA LYS A 343 22.11 22.63 -8.97
C LYS A 343 22.70 21.31 -9.49
N GLU A 344 23.31 21.36 -10.69
CA GLU A 344 24.06 20.22 -11.26
C GLU A 344 25.47 20.17 -10.66
N VAL A 345 25.93 18.98 -10.31
CA VAL A 345 27.30 18.70 -9.89
C VAL A 345 27.86 17.56 -10.75
N ASN A 346 29.16 17.65 -11.03
CA ASN A 346 29.88 16.67 -11.84
C ASN A 346 30.47 15.58 -10.96
#